data_65038ef621051dce7a9b36f720a194fd
#
_entry.id   65038ef621051dce7a9b36f720a194fd
#
_cell.length_a   1.000
_cell.length_b   1.000
_cell.length_c   1.000
_cell.angle_alpha   90.00
_cell.angle_beta   90.00
_cell.angle_gamma   90.00
#
_symmetry.space_group_name_H-M   'P 1'
#
loop_
_entity.id
_entity.type
_entity.pdbx_description
1 polymer ?
#
loop_
_entity_poly.entity_id
_entity_poly.type
_entity_poly.pdbx_seq_one_letter_code
_entity_poly.pdbx_strand_id
1 'polypeptide(L)'
;GDLAQSIYDYRSIDNWSDVISQSFDNDCKLEYLLKSYRTTMEIMNSANLVLSHIGLKTATPVIRHGEDVRYLKIKENDYNRILERVNLLKEKDYQSIALISRDTDEAKEMADNLAKLGLDIKSIGEDNVDYDSGICSLSSELSKGLEFDAVILTDASEDKYSSKDNTDMKNLYVSMTRPLHELEILYDGEITLPLKEEAEKTFIKR
;
A
#
# COMPACT_ATOMS: atom_id res chain seq x y z
N GLY A 1 -1.53 19.49 3.54
CA GLY A 1 -0.71 18.36 3.08
C GLY A 1 -0.77 17.18 4.03
N ASP A 2 -0.18 16.07 3.64
CA ASP A 2 -0.16 14.82 4.40
C ASP A 2 1.31 14.32 4.50
N LEU A 3 1.86 14.34 5.71
CA LEU A 3 3.23 13.90 5.98
C LEU A 3 3.40 12.39 5.73
N ALA A 4 2.34 11.60 5.95
CA ALA A 4 2.36 10.16 5.72
C ALA A 4 2.46 9.80 4.21
N GLN A 5 2.08 10.72 3.33
CA GLN A 5 2.18 10.57 1.87
C GLN A 5 3.35 11.36 1.26
N SER A 6 4.27 11.84 2.09
CA SER A 6 5.47 12.56 1.66
C SER A 6 6.58 11.55 1.35
N ILE A 7 6.50 10.96 0.15
CA ILE A 7 7.37 9.86 -0.30
C ILE A 7 8.52 10.30 -1.22
N TYR A 8 8.56 11.59 -1.59
CA TYR A 8 9.63 12.13 -2.44
C TYR A 8 10.64 12.91 -1.61
N ASP A 9 11.87 12.48 -1.54
CA ASP A 9 12.93 13.09 -0.69
C ASP A 9 13.17 14.57 -0.99
N TYR A 10 13.12 14.96 -2.26
CA TYR A 10 13.39 16.33 -2.70
C TYR A 10 12.18 17.30 -2.59
N ARG A 11 11.00 16.82 -2.21
CA ARG A 11 9.75 17.58 -2.02
C ARG A 11 9.05 17.27 -0.71
N SER A 12 9.72 16.56 0.19
CA SER A 12 9.12 16.18 1.48
C SER A 12 9.28 17.28 2.52
N ILE A 13 8.29 17.35 3.38
CA ILE A 13 8.27 18.18 4.57
C ILE A 13 8.38 17.22 5.75
N ASP A 14 9.35 17.39 6.63
CA ASP A 14 9.55 16.51 7.77
C ASP A 14 8.54 16.77 8.89
N ASN A 15 8.21 18.04 9.10
CA ASN A 15 7.17 18.42 10.06
C ASN A 15 6.53 19.76 9.71
N TRP A 16 5.29 19.95 10.14
CA TRP A 16 4.54 21.18 9.90
C TRP A 16 5.01 22.35 10.75
N SER A 17 5.62 22.11 11.90
CA SER A 17 6.11 23.17 12.80
C SER A 17 7.19 24.00 12.14
N ASP A 18 8.10 23.38 11.40
CA ASP A 18 9.17 24.07 10.66
C ASP A 18 8.58 24.94 9.54
N VAL A 19 7.60 24.43 8.81
CA VAL A 19 6.91 25.20 7.75
C VAL A 19 6.21 26.42 8.35
N ILE A 20 5.52 26.24 9.47
CA ILE A 20 4.80 27.32 10.15
C ILE A 20 5.79 28.39 10.62
N SER A 21 6.89 28.00 11.27
CA SER A 21 7.88 28.93 11.79
C SER A 21 8.64 29.69 10.69
N GLN A 22 8.93 29.01 9.57
CA GLN A 22 9.72 29.59 8.48
C GLN A 22 8.91 30.41 7.48
N SER A 23 7.63 30.09 7.29
CA SER A 23 6.81 30.67 6.21
C SER A 23 5.63 31.52 6.71
N PHE A 24 5.25 31.42 7.96
CA PHE A 24 4.04 32.06 8.50
C PHE A 24 4.26 32.82 9.82
N ASP A 25 5.52 33.07 10.23
CA ASP A 25 5.88 33.81 11.46
C ASP A 25 5.13 33.30 12.71
N ASN A 26 4.78 32.01 12.75
CA ASN A 26 3.93 31.36 13.78
C ASN A 26 2.50 31.90 13.89
N ASP A 27 2.02 32.72 12.94
CA ASP A 27 0.66 33.28 12.93
C ASP A 27 -0.34 32.40 12.19
N CYS A 28 -0.24 31.08 12.36
CA CYS A 28 -1.22 30.14 11.84
C CYS A 28 -1.50 28.98 12.80
N LYS A 29 -2.72 28.45 12.73
CA LYS A 29 -3.15 27.32 13.53
C LYS A 29 -3.06 26.04 12.71
N LEU A 30 -2.37 25.03 13.25
CA LEU A 30 -2.32 23.68 12.67
C LEU A 30 -3.52 22.87 13.14
N GLU A 31 -4.34 22.44 12.17
CA GLU A 31 -5.44 21.51 12.43
C GLU A 31 -5.25 20.23 11.64
N TYR A 32 -5.64 19.09 12.22
CA TYR A 32 -5.50 17.77 11.63
C TYR A 32 -6.86 17.23 11.21
N LEU A 33 -6.99 16.83 9.94
CA LEU A 33 -8.12 16.05 9.43
C LEU A 33 -7.76 14.58 9.55
N LEU A 34 -8.16 13.95 10.65
CA LEU A 34 -7.76 12.57 10.95
C LEU A 34 -8.77 11.52 10.46
N LYS A 35 -9.99 11.91 10.06
CA LYS A 35 -10.98 10.93 9.58
C LYS A 35 -10.69 10.48 8.16
N SER A 36 -10.57 9.16 7.97
CA SER A 36 -10.45 8.52 6.66
C SER A 36 -11.76 7.89 6.25
N TYR A 37 -12.23 8.21 5.04
CA TYR A 37 -13.48 7.71 4.45
C TYR A 37 -13.23 6.73 3.28
N ARG A 38 -11.98 6.57 2.86
CA ARG A 38 -11.62 5.88 1.62
C ARG A 38 -11.72 4.37 1.76
N THR A 39 -11.01 3.80 2.70
CA THR A 39 -10.84 2.36 2.87
C THR A 39 -11.65 1.81 4.05
N THR A 40 -11.71 0.49 4.18
CA THR A 40 -12.37 -0.17 5.30
C THR A 40 -11.62 0.03 6.63
N MET A 41 -12.32 -0.24 7.72
CA MET A 41 -11.73 -0.12 9.07
C MET A 41 -10.57 -1.10 9.26
N GLU A 42 -10.69 -2.30 8.73
CA GLU A 42 -9.69 -3.37 8.82
C GLU A 42 -8.39 -2.95 8.11
N ILE A 43 -8.51 -2.42 6.89
CA ILE A 43 -7.36 -1.92 6.12
C ILE A 43 -6.72 -0.73 6.83
N MET A 44 -7.50 0.25 7.28
CA MET A 44 -6.96 1.44 7.94
C MET A 44 -6.29 1.09 9.27
N ASN A 45 -6.85 0.18 10.05
CA ASN A 45 -6.21 -0.26 11.29
C ASN A 45 -4.86 -0.93 11.04
N SER A 46 -4.77 -1.76 10.00
CA SER A 46 -3.50 -2.37 9.60
C SER A 46 -2.49 -1.31 9.11
N ALA A 47 -2.90 -0.37 8.27
CA ALA A 47 -2.04 0.71 7.79
C ALA A 47 -1.57 1.64 8.93
N ASN A 48 -2.39 1.88 9.94
CA ASN A 48 -2.05 2.67 11.12
C ASN A 48 -0.90 2.07 11.94
N LEU A 49 -0.65 0.77 11.88
CA LEU A 49 0.52 0.15 12.52
C LEU A 49 1.82 0.70 11.95
N VAL A 50 1.85 0.90 10.63
CA VAL A 50 3.01 1.48 9.94
C VAL A 50 3.23 2.94 10.36
N LEU A 51 2.17 3.76 10.43
CA LEU A 51 2.28 5.15 10.90
C LEU A 51 2.71 5.24 12.36
N SER A 52 2.16 4.38 13.21
CA SER A 52 2.53 4.32 14.64
C SER A 52 3.99 3.98 14.82
N HIS A 53 4.53 3.08 13.99
CA HIS A 53 5.93 2.67 14.03
C HIS A 53 6.90 3.84 13.78
N ILE A 54 6.56 4.73 12.85
CA ILE A 54 7.38 5.92 12.54
C ILE A 54 6.95 7.19 13.31
N GLY A 55 6.11 7.05 14.32
CA GLY A 55 5.70 8.15 15.21
C GLY A 55 4.78 9.21 14.55
N LEU A 56 4.15 8.89 13.41
CA LEU A 56 3.17 9.76 12.77
C LEU A 56 1.76 9.57 13.35
N LYS A 57 0.94 10.61 13.22
CA LYS A 57 -0.46 10.54 13.64
C LYS A 57 -1.25 9.56 12.79
N THR A 58 -1.96 8.67 13.46
CA THR A 58 -2.83 7.68 12.82
C THR A 58 -4.15 8.30 12.34
N ALA A 59 -4.70 7.74 11.27
CA ALA A 59 -6.02 8.11 10.77
C ALA A 59 -7.10 7.36 11.56
N THR A 60 -8.21 8.05 11.83
CA THR A 60 -9.41 7.44 12.42
C THR A 60 -10.28 6.90 11.28
N PRO A 61 -10.46 5.57 11.14
CA PRO A 61 -11.34 5.03 10.11
C PRO A 61 -12.81 5.40 10.42
N VAL A 62 -13.60 5.59 9.37
CA VAL A 62 -15.06 5.57 9.52
C VAL A 62 -15.52 4.13 9.73
N ILE A 63 -16.72 3.97 10.33
CA ILE A 63 -17.32 2.64 10.55
C ILE A 63 -17.83 2.09 9.21
N ARG A 64 -16.90 1.56 8.43
CA ARG A 64 -17.16 0.83 7.20
C ARG A 64 -16.34 -0.45 7.27
N HIS A 65 -17.01 -1.56 7.57
CA HIS A 65 -16.38 -2.87 7.65
C HIS A 65 -16.19 -3.49 6.27
N GLY A 66 -15.15 -4.29 6.13
CA GLY A 66 -14.80 -5.07 4.95
C GLY A 66 -14.17 -6.40 5.33
N GLU A 67 -13.45 -6.99 4.40
CA GLU A 67 -12.68 -8.21 4.65
C GLU A 67 -11.48 -7.92 5.55
N ASP A 68 -11.10 -8.89 6.38
CA ASP A 68 -9.84 -8.85 7.13
C ASP A 68 -8.67 -8.76 6.15
N VAL A 69 -7.65 -7.96 6.48
CA VAL A 69 -6.40 -7.92 5.69
C VAL A 69 -5.74 -9.29 5.72
N ARG A 70 -5.38 -9.81 4.54
CA ARG A 70 -4.74 -11.13 4.41
C ARG A 70 -3.24 -10.98 4.29
N TYR A 71 -2.53 -11.71 5.14
CA TYR A 71 -1.07 -11.81 5.12
C TYR A 71 -0.69 -13.20 4.65
N LEU A 72 0.08 -13.29 3.56
CA LEU A 72 0.41 -14.55 2.91
C LEU A 72 1.91 -14.64 2.69
N LYS A 73 2.55 -15.60 3.37
CA LYS A 73 3.94 -15.92 3.09
C LYS A 73 4.01 -16.71 1.79
N ILE A 74 4.75 -16.19 0.82
CA ILE A 74 5.00 -16.82 -0.48
C ILE A 74 6.50 -16.82 -0.75
N LYS A 75 6.95 -17.65 -1.70
CA LYS A 75 8.33 -17.56 -2.18
C LYS A 75 8.44 -16.46 -3.21
N GLU A 76 9.60 -15.82 -3.25
CA GLU A 76 9.93 -14.89 -4.31
C GLU A 76 9.66 -15.52 -5.70
N ASN A 77 9.05 -14.73 -6.59
CA ASN A 77 8.72 -15.15 -7.96
C ASN A 77 7.74 -16.33 -8.08
N ASP A 78 6.95 -16.63 -7.05
CA ASP A 78 5.85 -17.61 -7.17
C ASP A 78 4.64 -16.97 -7.89
N TYR A 79 4.83 -16.68 -9.20
CA TYR A 79 3.80 -16.06 -10.03
C TYR A 79 2.53 -16.91 -10.16
N ASN A 80 2.61 -18.24 -10.01
CA ASN A 80 1.43 -19.10 -10.02
C ASN A 80 0.56 -18.84 -8.79
N ARG A 81 1.17 -18.67 -7.63
CA ARG A 81 0.46 -18.35 -6.40
C ARG A 81 -0.16 -16.96 -6.45
N ILE A 82 0.56 -15.99 -7.02
CA ILE A 82 0.04 -14.63 -7.23
C ILE A 82 -1.14 -14.66 -8.20
N LEU A 83 -1.05 -15.39 -9.31
CA LEU A 83 -2.14 -15.56 -10.28
C LEU A 83 -3.37 -16.18 -9.62
N GLU A 84 -3.20 -17.17 -8.76
CA GLU A 84 -4.31 -17.77 -7.98
C GLU A 84 -5.00 -16.69 -7.13
N ARG A 85 -4.23 -15.83 -6.44
CA ARG A 85 -4.82 -14.74 -5.63
C ARG A 85 -5.58 -13.73 -6.48
N VAL A 86 -5.02 -13.32 -7.62
CA VAL A 86 -5.70 -12.43 -8.56
C VAL A 86 -7.03 -13.04 -9.05
N ASN A 87 -7.03 -14.32 -9.39
CA ASN A 87 -8.26 -15.00 -9.86
C ASN A 87 -9.33 -15.05 -8.77
N LEU A 88 -8.97 -15.27 -7.51
CA LEU A 88 -9.92 -15.23 -6.39
C LEU A 88 -10.52 -13.84 -6.18
N LEU A 89 -9.75 -12.77 -6.41
CA LEU A 89 -10.28 -11.40 -6.36
C LEU A 89 -11.20 -11.10 -7.55
N LYS A 90 -10.88 -11.62 -8.73
CA LYS A 90 -11.76 -11.50 -9.92
C LYS A 90 -13.14 -12.13 -9.71
N GLU A 91 -13.23 -13.21 -8.94
CA GLU A 91 -14.50 -13.86 -8.61
C GLU A 91 -15.43 -12.99 -7.76
N LYS A 92 -14.91 -11.92 -7.15
CA LYS A 92 -15.65 -10.96 -6.30
C LYS A 92 -16.22 -9.77 -7.07
N ASP A 93 -16.22 -9.78 -8.40
CA ASP A 93 -16.71 -8.72 -9.28
C ASP A 93 -16.03 -7.36 -9.10
N TYR A 94 -14.78 -7.31 -8.58
CA TYR A 94 -14.01 -6.10 -8.52
C TYR A 94 -13.64 -5.60 -9.92
N GLN A 95 -13.86 -4.30 -10.16
CA GLN A 95 -13.60 -3.67 -11.45
C GLN A 95 -12.15 -3.24 -11.62
N SER A 96 -11.45 -3.05 -10.50
CA SER A 96 -10.07 -2.58 -10.46
C SER A 96 -9.25 -3.37 -9.43
N ILE A 97 -8.21 -4.07 -9.90
CA ILE A 97 -7.29 -4.85 -9.06
C ILE A 97 -5.86 -4.38 -9.36
N ALA A 98 -5.16 -3.91 -8.34
CA ALA A 98 -3.77 -3.51 -8.49
C ALA A 98 -2.81 -4.47 -7.79
N LEU A 99 -1.73 -4.83 -8.50
CA LEU A 99 -0.56 -5.44 -7.92
C LEU A 99 0.47 -4.33 -7.69
N ILE A 100 0.77 -4.03 -6.43
CA ILE A 100 1.69 -2.95 -6.10
C ILE A 100 3.02 -3.55 -5.64
N SER A 101 4.08 -3.26 -6.39
CA SER A 101 5.46 -3.65 -6.08
C SER A 101 6.24 -2.47 -5.48
N ARG A 102 7.43 -2.74 -4.94
CA ARG A 102 8.24 -1.69 -4.31
C ARG A 102 8.67 -0.62 -5.32
N ASP A 103 9.11 -1.03 -6.50
CA ASP A 103 9.59 -0.14 -7.56
C ASP A 103 9.01 -0.49 -8.94
N THR A 104 9.36 0.31 -9.94
CA THR A 104 8.81 0.21 -11.30
C THR A 104 9.34 -1.01 -12.06
N ASP A 105 10.58 -1.41 -11.82
CA ASP A 105 11.17 -2.57 -12.50
C ASP A 105 10.51 -3.86 -12.01
N GLU A 106 10.33 -4.01 -10.70
CA GLU A 106 9.58 -5.14 -10.10
C GLU A 106 8.12 -5.17 -10.59
N ALA A 107 7.46 -4.02 -10.67
CA ALA A 107 6.08 -3.94 -11.17
C ALA A 107 5.98 -4.38 -12.63
N LYS A 108 6.93 -3.99 -13.45
CA LYS A 108 7.00 -4.41 -14.86
C LYS A 108 7.27 -5.91 -14.98
N GLU A 109 8.24 -6.42 -14.25
CA GLU A 109 8.54 -7.86 -14.21
C GLU A 109 7.33 -8.68 -13.77
N MET A 110 6.60 -8.21 -12.76
CA MET A 110 5.36 -8.82 -12.29
C MET A 110 4.32 -8.91 -13.41
N ALA A 111 4.06 -7.80 -14.11
CA ALA A 111 3.11 -7.77 -15.22
C ALA A 111 3.53 -8.72 -16.35
N ASP A 112 4.81 -8.68 -16.75
CA ASP A 112 5.33 -9.50 -17.85
C ASP A 112 5.21 -11.01 -17.56
N ASN A 113 5.50 -11.42 -16.33
CA ASN A 113 5.43 -12.83 -15.95
C ASN A 113 3.99 -13.32 -15.79
N LEU A 114 3.09 -12.52 -15.22
CA LEU A 114 1.67 -12.87 -15.13
C LEU A 114 0.99 -12.88 -16.51
N ALA A 115 1.38 -11.99 -17.42
CA ALA A 115 0.91 -12.00 -18.80
C ALA A 115 1.32 -13.30 -19.54
N LYS A 116 2.55 -13.80 -19.33
CA LYS A 116 2.98 -15.11 -19.87
C LYS A 116 2.15 -16.28 -19.33
N LEU A 117 1.56 -16.15 -18.15
CA LEU A 117 0.63 -17.12 -17.58
C LEU A 117 -0.82 -16.93 -18.04
N GLY A 118 -1.06 -15.99 -18.96
CA GLY A 118 -2.37 -15.75 -19.57
C GLY A 118 -3.25 -14.73 -18.85
N LEU A 119 -2.70 -13.97 -17.89
CA LEU A 119 -3.46 -12.90 -17.25
C LEU A 119 -3.46 -11.66 -18.15
N ASP A 120 -4.65 -11.10 -18.39
CA ASP A 120 -4.78 -9.77 -19.00
C ASP A 120 -4.47 -8.70 -17.93
N ILE A 121 -3.27 -8.16 -17.98
CA ILE A 121 -2.72 -7.22 -16.99
C ILE A 121 -1.97 -6.08 -17.69
N LYS A 122 -2.22 -4.85 -17.23
CA LYS A 122 -1.51 -3.66 -17.72
C LYS A 122 -0.36 -3.30 -16.79
N SER A 123 0.82 -3.01 -17.35
CA SER A 123 1.90 -2.37 -16.59
C SER A 123 1.72 -0.86 -16.66
N ILE A 124 1.67 -0.20 -15.50
CA ILE A 124 1.60 1.26 -15.39
C ILE A 124 3.00 1.78 -15.09
N GLY A 125 3.49 2.64 -15.99
CA GLY A 125 4.77 3.34 -15.87
C GLY A 125 4.58 4.86 -15.89
N GLU A 126 5.67 5.62 -15.77
CA GLU A 126 5.64 7.09 -15.74
C GLU A 126 5.01 7.71 -17.00
N ASP A 127 5.22 7.06 -18.16
CA ASP A 127 4.73 7.53 -19.46
C ASP A 127 3.28 7.08 -19.78
N ASN A 128 2.68 6.22 -18.94
CA ASN A 128 1.36 5.64 -19.19
C ASN A 128 0.58 5.49 -17.88
N VAL A 129 0.08 6.60 -17.36
CA VAL A 129 -0.67 6.68 -16.10
C VAL A 129 -2.18 6.52 -16.32
N ASP A 130 -2.65 6.45 -17.58
CA ASP A 130 -4.07 6.29 -17.88
C ASP A 130 -4.56 4.87 -17.52
N TYR A 131 -5.26 4.81 -16.40
CA TYR A 131 -5.87 3.60 -15.88
C TYR A 131 -7.34 3.85 -15.53
N ASP A 132 -8.23 3.16 -16.24
CA ASP A 132 -9.68 3.24 -15.99
C ASP A 132 -10.21 2.03 -15.21
N SER A 133 -9.79 0.82 -15.57
CA SER A 133 -10.31 -0.42 -14.96
C SER A 133 -9.45 -1.65 -15.35
N GLY A 134 -9.75 -2.79 -14.73
CA GLY A 134 -9.11 -4.07 -15.00
C GLY A 134 -8.01 -4.39 -13.99
N ILE A 135 -7.02 -5.15 -14.43
CA ILE A 135 -5.88 -5.55 -13.60
C ILE A 135 -4.65 -4.79 -14.03
N CYS A 136 -3.95 -4.21 -13.08
CA CYS A 136 -2.70 -3.51 -13.37
C CYS A 136 -1.60 -3.87 -12.36
N SER A 137 -0.36 -3.65 -12.79
CA SER A 137 0.83 -3.68 -11.94
C SER A 137 1.53 -2.34 -11.98
N LEU A 138 1.91 -1.81 -10.81
CA LEU A 138 2.55 -0.51 -10.67
C LEU A 138 3.42 -0.46 -9.42
N SER A 139 4.32 0.53 -9.37
CA SER A 139 5.12 0.77 -8.17
C SER A 139 4.32 1.47 -7.06
N SER A 140 4.81 1.33 -5.83
CA SER A 140 4.26 2.03 -4.66
C SER A 140 4.22 3.55 -4.88
N GLU A 141 5.24 4.12 -5.51
CA GLU A 141 5.33 5.53 -5.81
C GLU A 141 4.25 6.00 -6.80
N LEU A 142 4.06 5.26 -7.90
CA LEU A 142 3.03 5.57 -8.91
C LEU A 142 1.61 5.31 -8.40
N SER A 143 1.44 4.51 -7.36
CA SER A 143 0.13 4.25 -6.75
C SER A 143 -0.45 5.47 -6.03
N LYS A 144 0.38 6.46 -5.71
CA LYS A 144 -0.05 7.67 -5.01
C LYS A 144 -1.07 8.45 -5.84
N GLY A 145 -2.24 8.68 -5.23
CA GLY A 145 -3.36 9.38 -5.86
C GLY A 145 -4.36 8.47 -6.56
N LEU A 146 -3.99 7.21 -6.84
CA LEU A 146 -4.89 6.22 -7.42
C LEU A 146 -5.71 5.50 -6.34
N GLU A 147 -6.80 4.83 -6.76
CA GLU A 147 -7.67 4.03 -5.92
C GLU A 147 -8.08 2.77 -6.68
N PHE A 148 -8.20 1.64 -5.98
CA PHE A 148 -8.55 0.35 -6.56
C PHE A 148 -9.55 -0.37 -5.68
N ASP A 149 -10.41 -1.21 -6.24
CA ASP A 149 -11.33 -2.02 -5.44
C ASP A 149 -10.55 -2.98 -4.53
N ALA A 150 -9.53 -3.64 -5.10
CA ALA A 150 -8.65 -4.53 -4.36
C ALA A 150 -7.18 -4.28 -4.70
N VAL A 151 -6.30 -4.52 -3.72
CA VAL A 151 -4.84 -4.43 -3.89
C VAL A 151 -4.18 -5.69 -3.37
N ILE A 152 -3.20 -6.17 -4.12
CA ILE A 152 -2.19 -7.14 -3.68
C ILE A 152 -0.87 -6.40 -3.58
N LEU A 153 -0.31 -6.26 -2.37
CA LEU A 153 1.09 -5.90 -2.20
C LEU A 153 1.94 -7.13 -2.49
N THR A 154 2.80 -7.03 -3.49
CA THR A 154 3.51 -8.19 -4.04
C THR A 154 4.63 -8.71 -3.15
N ASP A 155 5.24 -7.83 -2.36
CA ASP A 155 6.21 -8.21 -1.32
C ASP A 155 6.32 -7.11 -0.26
N ALA A 156 5.92 -7.40 0.98
CA ALA A 156 6.07 -6.52 2.14
C ALA A 156 7.11 -7.04 3.13
N SER A 157 8.16 -7.68 2.62
CA SER A 157 9.29 -8.13 3.45
C SER A 157 10.12 -6.96 3.99
N GLU A 158 10.88 -7.22 5.04
CA GLU A 158 11.80 -6.25 5.65
C GLU A 158 12.92 -5.82 4.68
N ASP A 159 13.25 -6.68 3.70
CA ASP A 159 14.24 -6.38 2.66
C ASP A 159 13.71 -5.39 1.60
N LYS A 160 12.39 -5.36 1.38
CA LYS A 160 11.73 -4.45 0.43
C LYS A 160 11.22 -3.16 1.10
N TYR A 161 10.73 -3.26 2.33
CA TYR A 161 10.23 -2.14 3.11
C TYR A 161 10.89 -2.18 4.50
N SER A 162 12.09 -1.58 4.59
CA SER A 162 12.84 -1.56 5.83
C SER A 162 12.13 -0.76 6.92
N SER A 163 11.85 -1.41 8.03
CA SER A 163 11.23 -0.76 9.19
C SER A 163 12.09 0.36 9.79
N LYS A 164 13.37 0.45 9.41
CA LYS A 164 14.31 1.48 9.84
C LYS A 164 14.33 2.69 8.90
N ASP A 165 13.67 2.62 7.75
CA ASP A 165 13.61 3.68 6.76
C ASP A 165 12.20 4.30 6.73
N ASN A 166 12.11 5.58 7.07
CA ASN A 166 10.85 6.30 7.09
C ASN A 166 10.22 6.45 5.70
N THR A 167 11.02 6.50 4.64
CA THR A 167 10.54 6.61 3.26
C THR A 167 9.90 5.28 2.83
N ASP A 168 10.53 4.15 3.17
CA ASP A 168 9.96 2.82 2.95
C ASP A 168 8.64 2.65 3.69
N MET A 169 8.58 3.06 4.94
CA MET A 169 7.35 3.00 5.74
C MET A 169 6.24 3.88 5.17
N LYS A 170 6.55 5.07 4.69
CA LYS A 170 5.57 5.94 4.02
C LYS A 170 5.09 5.33 2.69
N ASN A 171 5.98 4.75 1.88
CA ASN A 171 5.62 4.05 0.66
C ASN A 171 4.70 2.86 0.94
N LEU A 172 5.01 2.06 1.95
CA LEU A 172 4.17 0.96 2.41
C LEU A 172 2.78 1.46 2.82
N TYR A 173 2.71 2.48 3.68
CA TYR A 173 1.45 3.10 4.10
C TYR A 173 0.63 3.62 2.92
N VAL A 174 1.26 4.31 1.97
CA VAL A 174 0.59 4.79 0.75
C VAL A 174 -0.02 3.62 0.01
N SER A 175 0.73 2.57 -0.25
CA SER A 175 0.26 1.38 -0.96
C SER A 175 -0.89 0.67 -0.23
N MET A 176 -0.77 0.50 1.10
CA MET A 176 -1.81 -0.11 1.93
C MET A 176 -3.12 0.68 1.97
N THR A 177 -3.09 1.97 1.67
CA THR A 177 -4.28 2.85 1.67
C THR A 177 -4.86 3.08 0.27
N ARG A 178 -4.42 2.34 -0.75
CA ARG A 178 -4.96 2.39 -2.11
C ARG A 178 -6.24 1.58 -2.30
N PRO A 179 -6.43 0.43 -1.62
CA PRO A 179 -7.65 -0.34 -1.80
C PRO A 179 -8.87 0.30 -1.13
N LEU A 180 -10.02 0.17 -1.81
CA LEU A 180 -11.31 0.58 -1.30
C LEU A 180 -11.95 -0.53 -0.45
N HIS A 181 -11.76 -1.81 -0.82
CA HIS A 181 -12.51 -2.94 -0.27
C HIS A 181 -11.63 -4.06 0.30
N GLU A 182 -10.56 -4.46 -0.37
CA GLU A 182 -9.76 -5.63 0.02
C GLU A 182 -8.26 -5.42 -0.16
N LEU A 183 -7.48 -5.84 0.83
CA LEU A 183 -6.03 -5.78 0.83
C LEU A 183 -5.45 -7.16 1.13
N GLU A 184 -4.59 -7.64 0.23
CA GLU A 184 -3.73 -8.78 0.45
C GLU A 184 -2.27 -8.34 0.50
N ILE A 185 -1.54 -8.84 1.45
CA ILE A 185 -0.12 -8.52 1.68
C ILE A 185 0.68 -9.80 1.55
N LEU A 186 1.45 -9.89 0.47
CA LEU A 186 2.38 -10.98 0.25
C LEU A 186 3.75 -10.62 0.81
N TYR A 187 4.53 -11.60 1.21
CA TYR A 187 5.91 -11.38 1.65
C TYR A 187 6.73 -12.66 1.53
N ASP A 188 8.03 -12.51 1.24
CA ASP A 188 9.03 -13.57 1.35
C ASP A 188 9.92 -13.32 2.57
N GLY A 189 10.49 -14.36 3.15
CA GLY A 189 11.34 -14.24 4.33
C GLY A 189 10.60 -13.72 5.57
N GLU A 190 11.06 -12.60 6.11
CA GLU A 190 10.47 -11.91 7.27
C GLU A 190 9.66 -10.71 6.80
N ILE A 191 8.41 -10.63 7.22
CA ILE A 191 7.57 -9.46 6.96
C ILE A 191 8.11 -8.23 7.71
N THR A 192 7.95 -7.04 7.15
CA THR A 192 8.36 -5.79 7.81
C THR A 192 7.80 -5.67 9.23
N LEU A 193 8.62 -5.19 10.15
CA LEU A 193 8.40 -5.26 11.59
C LEU A 193 7.02 -4.78 12.05
N PRO A 194 6.48 -3.61 11.61
CA PRO A 194 5.19 -3.13 12.11
C PRO A 194 4.01 -4.06 11.79
N LEU A 195 4.11 -4.93 10.79
CA LEU A 195 3.04 -5.84 10.38
C LEU A 195 3.18 -7.26 10.95
N LYS A 196 4.26 -7.55 11.67
CA LYS A 196 4.62 -8.92 12.10
C LYS A 196 3.53 -9.56 12.98
N GLU A 197 3.04 -8.84 13.98
CA GLU A 197 2.02 -9.39 14.89
C GLU A 197 0.70 -9.72 14.19
N GLU A 198 0.28 -8.89 13.23
CA GLU A 198 -0.96 -9.15 12.46
C GLU A 198 -0.79 -10.33 11.51
N ALA A 199 0.35 -10.45 10.86
CA ALA A 199 0.67 -11.60 10.02
C ALA A 199 0.65 -12.91 10.83
N GLU A 200 1.24 -12.93 12.03
CA GLU A 200 1.24 -14.10 12.92
C GLU A 200 -0.19 -14.50 13.37
N LYS A 201 -1.06 -13.53 13.66
CA LYS A 201 -2.47 -13.79 14.02
C LYS A 201 -3.24 -14.45 12.87
N THR A 202 -2.93 -14.10 11.62
CA THR A 202 -3.57 -14.68 10.44
C THR A 202 -3.23 -16.16 10.26
N PHE A 203 -2.02 -16.60 10.64
CA PHE A 203 -1.63 -18.01 10.61
C PHE A 203 -2.40 -18.89 11.63
N ILE A 204 -2.78 -18.34 12.78
CA ILE A 204 -3.44 -19.07 13.85
C ILE A 204 -4.94 -19.30 13.56
N LYS A 205 -5.54 -18.47 12.72
CA LYS A 205 -6.97 -18.55 12.35
C LYS A 205 -7.29 -19.55 11.23
N ARG A 206 -6.28 -20.23 10.66
CA ARG A 206 -6.41 -21.28 9.61
C ARG A 206 -6.26 -22.66 10.24
#